data_1e90e861c91e31725a60122730098c93
#
_entry.id   1e90e861c91e31725a60122730098c93
#
_cell.length_a   1.000
_cell.length_b   1.000
_cell.length_c   1.000
_cell.angle_alpha   90.00
_cell.angle_beta   90.00
_cell.angle_gamma   90.00
#
_symmetry.space_group_name_H-M   'P 1'
#
loop_
_entity.id
_entity.type
_entity.pdbx_description
1 polymer ?
#
loop_
_entity_poly.entity_id
_entity_poly.type
_entity_poly.pdbx_seq_one_letter_code
_entity_poly.pdbx_strand_id
1 'polypeptide(L)'
;MSIKISLKNNINDKLVKNYVLFCDENFKISGFNNLYLKKSSSEIQNMVNLNKNIKKEFLLFNINSSQKIILIKVRKNYSSAENEKLGASFYKFVKSNFVFKFTIFDQNVKEFFSKNKLFLDEFIHGMKLKSYSFDKYKSKKDNDIFEIDIFNKDKFLNFGKNKRFEALIEGINLTKDLVSEPGNI
;
A
#
# COMPACT_ATOMS: atom_id res chain seq x y z
N MET A 1 -6.95 -15.60 0.79
CA MET A 1 -6.86 -14.20 0.33
C MET A 1 -5.53 -13.97 -0.38
N SER A 2 -5.46 -13.22 -1.49
CA SER A 2 -4.22 -13.03 -2.24
C SER A 2 -3.98 -11.55 -2.57
N ILE A 3 -2.68 -11.17 -2.64
CA ILE A 3 -2.26 -9.83 -3.09
C ILE A 3 -1.56 -10.01 -4.43
N LYS A 4 -2.13 -9.41 -5.49
CA LYS A 4 -1.54 -9.37 -6.84
C LYS A 4 -0.89 -8.02 -7.07
N ILE A 5 0.32 -8.01 -7.58
CA ILE A 5 1.10 -6.79 -7.83
C ILE A 5 1.49 -6.74 -9.29
N SER A 6 1.25 -5.59 -9.91
CA SER A 6 1.58 -5.32 -11.30
C SER A 6 2.45 -4.09 -11.42
N LEU A 7 3.60 -4.21 -12.07
CA LEU A 7 4.44 -3.06 -12.45
C LEU A 7 3.96 -2.49 -13.78
N LYS A 8 3.69 -1.21 -13.81
CA LYS A 8 3.21 -0.51 -15.01
C LYS A 8 4.08 0.69 -15.35
N ASN A 9 4.51 0.78 -16.60
CA ASN A 9 5.28 1.93 -17.10
C ASN A 9 4.35 3.02 -17.65
N ASN A 10 3.15 2.65 -18.08
CA ASN A 10 2.12 3.56 -18.57
C ASN A 10 0.82 3.33 -17.82
N ILE A 11 0.17 4.40 -17.39
CA ILE A 11 -1.13 4.36 -16.74
C ILE A 11 -2.08 5.28 -17.48
N ASN A 12 -3.28 4.79 -17.73
CA ASN A 12 -4.39 5.62 -18.15
C ASN A 12 -5.12 6.13 -16.91
N ASP A 13 -5.06 7.43 -16.66
CA ASP A 13 -5.68 8.09 -15.51
C ASP A 13 -7.15 7.76 -15.33
N LYS A 14 -7.89 7.61 -16.43
CA LYS A 14 -9.32 7.29 -16.38
C LYS A 14 -9.59 5.91 -15.78
N LEU A 15 -8.59 5.01 -15.81
CA LEU A 15 -8.71 3.64 -15.28
C LEU A 15 -8.29 3.53 -13.81
N VAL A 16 -7.61 4.54 -13.27
CA VAL A 16 -7.17 4.55 -11.87
C VAL A 16 -8.32 5.03 -10.99
N LYS A 17 -8.82 4.14 -10.13
CA LYS A 17 -9.92 4.47 -9.21
C LYS A 17 -9.43 4.95 -7.85
N ASN A 18 -8.34 4.37 -7.35
CA ASN A 18 -7.82 4.67 -6.02
C ASN A 18 -6.33 4.96 -6.09
N TYR A 19 -5.95 6.17 -5.68
CA TYR A 19 -4.56 6.63 -5.63
C TYR A 19 -4.03 6.50 -4.22
N VAL A 20 -2.83 5.96 -4.06
CA VAL A 20 -2.11 5.91 -2.78
C VAL A 20 -0.94 6.87 -2.86
N LEU A 21 -0.90 7.85 -1.96
CA LEU A 21 0.13 8.85 -1.85
C LEU A 21 0.70 8.89 -0.43
N PHE A 22 2.02 8.93 -0.33
CA PHE A 22 2.73 9.16 0.91
C PHE A 22 2.83 10.65 1.19
N CYS A 23 2.73 11.04 2.44
CA CYS A 23 2.86 12.43 2.91
C CYS A 23 3.65 12.47 4.21
N ASP A 24 4.23 13.63 4.53
CA ASP A 24 4.93 13.84 5.79
C ASP A 24 3.97 13.94 7.00
N GLU A 25 4.52 14.17 8.19
CA GLU A 25 3.75 14.32 9.43
C GLU A 25 2.76 15.50 9.40
N ASN A 26 3.01 16.50 8.54
CA ASN A 26 2.16 17.68 8.32
C ASN A 26 1.22 17.50 7.11
N PHE A 27 1.09 16.29 6.58
CA PHE A 27 0.32 15.97 5.36
C PHE A 27 0.83 16.69 4.09
N LYS A 28 2.08 17.12 4.07
CA LYS A 28 2.68 17.65 2.85
C LYS A 28 2.96 16.50 1.89
N ILE A 29 2.37 16.57 0.71
CA ILE A 29 2.57 15.59 -0.36
C ILE A 29 3.70 16.11 -1.25
N SER A 30 4.73 15.31 -1.47
CA SER A 30 5.83 15.58 -2.40
C SER A 30 5.71 14.70 -3.65
N GLY A 31 6.29 15.14 -4.77
CA GLY A 31 6.15 14.44 -6.06
C GLY A 31 4.78 14.62 -6.73
N PHE A 32 3.89 15.40 -6.12
CA PHE A 32 2.50 15.56 -6.55
C PHE A 32 2.35 16.25 -7.92
N ASN A 33 3.18 17.25 -8.21
CA ASN A 33 3.12 18.01 -9.47
C ASN A 33 3.43 17.19 -10.72
N ASN A 34 4.09 16.06 -10.55
CA ASN A 34 4.44 15.14 -11.63
C ASN A 34 3.42 14.00 -11.79
N LEU A 35 2.42 13.94 -10.90
CA LEU A 35 1.37 12.95 -10.94
C LEU A 35 0.23 13.39 -11.87
N TYR A 36 -0.52 12.42 -12.36
CA TYR A 36 -1.68 12.62 -13.21
C TYR A 36 -2.83 13.41 -12.54
N LEU A 37 -2.70 13.71 -11.24
CA LEU A 37 -3.69 14.44 -10.44
C LEU A 37 -3.54 15.97 -10.48
N LYS A 38 -2.77 16.52 -11.42
CA LYS A 38 -2.56 17.98 -11.53
C LYS A 38 -3.84 18.80 -11.53
N LYS A 39 -4.88 18.30 -12.19
CA LYS A 39 -6.17 19.02 -12.30
C LYS A 39 -6.89 19.11 -10.96
N SER A 40 -6.71 18.16 -10.06
CA SER A 40 -7.35 18.13 -8.74
C SER A 40 -6.39 18.55 -7.61
N SER A 41 -5.24 19.13 -7.94
CA SER A 41 -4.20 19.44 -6.95
C SER A 41 -4.66 20.43 -5.88
N SER A 42 -5.41 21.45 -6.27
CA SER A 42 -5.97 22.45 -5.35
C SER A 42 -7.01 21.85 -4.41
N GLU A 43 -7.89 21.00 -4.93
CA GLU A 43 -8.93 20.32 -4.14
C GLU A 43 -8.31 19.37 -3.12
N ILE A 44 -7.31 18.59 -3.55
CA ILE A 44 -6.58 17.68 -2.67
C ILE A 44 -5.87 18.47 -1.57
N GLN A 45 -5.21 19.58 -1.92
CA GLN A 45 -4.53 20.42 -0.93
C GLN A 45 -5.52 21.03 0.07
N ASN A 46 -6.69 21.45 -0.38
CA ASN A 46 -7.76 21.94 0.50
C ASN A 46 -8.27 20.85 1.44
N MET A 47 -8.52 19.64 0.93
CA MET A 47 -8.92 18.49 1.76
C MET A 47 -7.86 18.13 2.79
N VAL A 48 -6.58 18.17 2.42
CA VAL A 48 -5.44 17.97 3.34
C VAL A 48 -5.44 19.05 4.42
N ASN A 49 -5.60 20.32 4.04
CA ASN A 49 -5.60 21.45 5.00
C ASN A 49 -6.73 21.36 6.03
N LEU A 50 -7.92 20.94 5.61
CA LEU A 50 -9.07 20.73 6.50
C LEU A 50 -8.83 19.59 7.51
N ASN A 51 -7.93 18.66 7.19
CA ASN A 51 -7.67 17.47 7.98
C ASN A 51 -6.30 17.47 8.71
N LYS A 52 -5.56 18.58 8.70
CA LYS A 52 -4.22 18.68 9.31
C LYS A 52 -4.18 18.29 10.79
N ASN A 53 -5.24 18.54 11.53
CA ASN A 53 -5.32 18.28 12.97
C ASN A 53 -5.72 16.84 13.31
N ILE A 54 -5.95 15.98 12.30
CA ILE A 54 -6.35 14.60 12.53
C ILE A 54 -5.11 13.76 12.87
N LYS A 55 -5.12 13.14 14.04
CA LYS A 55 -4.06 12.20 14.50
C LYS A 55 -4.09 10.84 13.79
N LYS A 56 -4.78 10.71 12.64
CA LYS A 56 -4.87 9.46 11.90
C LYS A 56 -3.64 9.26 11.02
N GLU A 57 -3.22 8.02 10.88
CA GLU A 57 -2.11 7.61 10.00
C GLU A 57 -2.53 7.52 8.53
N PHE A 58 -3.81 7.21 8.30
CA PHE A 58 -4.40 7.06 6.97
C PHE A 58 -5.62 7.96 6.81
N LEU A 59 -5.73 8.62 5.66
CA LEU A 59 -6.89 9.40 5.28
C LEU A 59 -7.40 8.94 3.92
N LEU A 60 -8.71 8.82 3.78
CA LEU A 60 -9.38 8.45 2.54
C LEU A 60 -10.31 9.58 2.11
N PHE A 61 -10.14 10.08 0.88
CA PHE A 61 -10.95 11.14 0.29
C PHE A 61 -11.50 10.72 -1.07
N ASN A 62 -12.71 11.18 -1.38
CA ASN A 62 -13.23 11.14 -2.74
C ASN A 62 -12.76 12.39 -3.49
N ILE A 63 -12.12 12.21 -4.65
CA ILE A 63 -11.77 13.32 -5.56
C ILE A 63 -13.01 13.64 -6.40
N ASN A 64 -13.69 12.60 -6.85
CA ASN A 64 -14.93 12.68 -7.62
C ASN A 64 -15.75 11.42 -7.38
N SER A 65 -16.83 11.23 -8.12
CA SER A 65 -17.73 10.06 -7.98
C SER A 65 -17.07 8.70 -8.21
N SER A 66 -15.93 8.65 -8.92
CA SER A 66 -15.28 7.39 -9.34
C SER A 66 -13.86 7.22 -8.82
N GLN A 67 -13.24 8.28 -8.27
CA GLN A 67 -11.83 8.27 -7.90
C GLN A 67 -11.65 8.70 -6.43
N LYS A 68 -10.79 7.96 -5.73
CA LYS A 68 -10.44 8.21 -4.34
C LYS A 68 -8.94 8.42 -4.19
N ILE A 69 -8.55 9.18 -3.18
CA ILE A 69 -7.16 9.28 -2.71
C ILE A 69 -7.06 8.69 -1.32
N ILE A 70 -6.02 7.93 -1.10
CA ILE A 70 -5.59 7.45 0.20
C ILE A 70 -4.25 8.10 0.51
N LEU A 71 -4.21 8.89 1.58
CA LEU A 71 -2.97 9.47 2.09
C LEU A 71 -2.43 8.59 3.20
N ILE A 72 -1.14 8.31 3.14
CA ILE A 72 -0.40 7.57 4.16
C ILE A 72 0.62 8.52 4.79
N LYS A 73 0.45 8.82 6.07
CA LYS A 73 1.39 9.63 6.83
C LYS A 73 2.63 8.82 7.14
N VAL A 74 3.81 9.35 6.79
CA VAL A 74 5.08 8.68 7.00
C VAL A 74 6.08 9.60 7.69
N ARG A 75 7.01 9.01 8.44
CA ARG A 75 8.16 9.68 9.04
C ARG A 75 9.41 9.43 8.20
N LYS A 76 10.38 10.33 8.26
CA LYS A 76 11.58 10.24 7.43
C LYS A 76 12.50 9.05 7.73
N ASN A 77 12.50 8.54 8.94
CA ASN A 77 13.46 7.54 9.43
C ASN A 77 12.77 6.31 10.02
N TYR A 78 11.91 5.68 9.24
CA TYR A 78 11.36 4.40 9.63
C TYR A 78 12.43 3.29 9.54
N SER A 79 12.49 2.44 10.57
CA SER A 79 13.17 1.15 10.50
C SER A 79 12.42 0.17 9.58
N SER A 80 13.08 -0.90 9.18
CA SER A 80 12.46 -1.97 8.39
C SER A 80 11.18 -2.52 9.06
N ALA A 81 11.24 -2.76 10.37
CA ALA A 81 10.09 -3.25 11.14
C ALA A 81 8.93 -2.23 11.18
N GLU A 82 9.21 -0.93 11.22
CA GLU A 82 8.19 0.12 11.16
C GLU A 82 7.55 0.20 9.78
N ASN A 83 8.32 0.01 8.70
CA ASN A 83 7.79 -0.06 7.34
C ASN A 83 6.84 -1.24 7.16
N GLU A 84 7.21 -2.42 7.68
CA GLU A 84 6.35 -3.61 7.67
C GLU A 84 5.08 -3.38 8.51
N LYS A 85 5.21 -2.78 9.70
CA LYS A 85 4.07 -2.44 10.56
C LYS A 85 3.12 -1.46 9.88
N LEU A 86 3.66 -0.46 9.18
CA LEU A 86 2.87 0.49 8.38
C LEU A 86 2.10 -0.26 7.29
N GLY A 87 2.74 -1.16 6.56
CA GLY A 87 2.11 -1.99 5.54
C GLY A 87 0.99 -2.87 6.11
N ALA A 88 1.23 -3.52 7.26
CA ALA A 88 0.22 -4.33 7.94
C ALA A 88 -0.99 -3.50 8.40
N SER A 89 -0.75 -2.29 8.92
CA SER A 89 -1.80 -1.34 9.32
C SER A 89 -2.59 -0.84 8.10
N PHE A 90 -1.89 -0.54 7.01
CA PHE A 90 -2.50 -0.12 5.75
C PHE A 90 -3.40 -1.21 5.15
N TYR A 91 -2.97 -2.47 5.19
CA TYR A 91 -3.79 -3.59 4.75
C TYR A 91 -5.13 -3.64 5.51
N LYS A 92 -5.11 -3.49 6.85
CA LYS A 92 -6.33 -3.39 7.66
C LYS A 92 -7.22 -2.24 7.21
N PHE A 93 -6.61 -1.07 6.98
CA PHE A 93 -7.32 0.14 6.58
C PHE A 93 -8.02 -0.03 5.22
N VAL A 94 -7.32 -0.52 4.19
CA VAL A 94 -7.92 -0.70 2.86
C VAL A 94 -8.99 -1.80 2.86
N LYS A 95 -8.81 -2.87 3.64
CA LYS A 95 -9.80 -3.93 3.80
C LYS A 95 -11.07 -3.40 4.46
N SER A 96 -10.96 -2.65 5.56
CA SER A 96 -12.12 -2.08 6.26
C SER A 96 -12.87 -1.02 5.47
N ASN A 97 -12.23 -0.40 4.48
CA ASN A 97 -12.83 0.59 3.58
C ASN A 97 -13.23 0.00 2.21
N PHE A 98 -13.18 -1.33 2.05
CA PHE A 98 -13.51 -2.04 0.80
C PHE A 98 -12.71 -1.53 -0.42
N VAL A 99 -11.44 -1.19 -0.23
CA VAL A 99 -10.53 -0.75 -1.29
C VAL A 99 -9.63 -1.91 -1.68
N PHE A 100 -10.04 -2.69 -2.67
CA PHE A 100 -9.32 -3.89 -3.12
C PHE A 100 -8.38 -3.65 -4.29
N LYS A 101 -8.43 -2.47 -4.91
CA LYS A 101 -7.53 -2.09 -6.01
C LYS A 101 -7.05 -0.67 -5.83
N PHE A 102 -5.72 -0.45 -5.93
CA PHE A 102 -5.13 0.89 -5.82
C PHE A 102 -3.79 0.97 -6.57
N THR A 103 -3.36 2.22 -6.81
CA THR A 103 -2.12 2.52 -7.53
C THR A 103 -1.17 3.31 -6.64
N ILE A 104 0.09 2.86 -6.59
CA ILE A 104 1.22 3.54 -5.95
C ILE A 104 2.13 4.13 -7.03
N PHE A 105 2.67 5.32 -6.82
CA PHE A 105 3.52 6.04 -7.77
C PHE A 105 4.97 6.10 -7.28
N ASP A 106 5.90 5.67 -8.12
CA ASP A 106 7.35 5.66 -7.82
C ASP A 106 7.91 7.05 -7.50
N GLN A 107 7.44 8.09 -8.20
CA GLN A 107 7.89 9.46 -7.96
C GLN A 107 7.57 9.93 -6.54
N ASN A 108 6.35 9.64 -6.06
CA ASN A 108 5.97 9.99 -4.70
C ASN A 108 6.76 9.16 -3.67
N VAL A 109 6.98 7.87 -3.91
CA VAL A 109 7.84 7.03 -3.06
C VAL A 109 9.28 7.56 -3.03
N LYS A 110 9.83 7.94 -4.19
CA LYS A 110 11.19 8.48 -4.33
C LYS A 110 11.41 9.73 -3.47
N GLU A 111 10.45 10.65 -3.45
CA GLU A 111 10.55 11.89 -2.67
C GLU A 111 10.70 11.66 -1.16
N PHE A 112 10.01 10.64 -0.63
CA PHE A 112 10.06 10.32 0.80
C PHE A 112 11.15 9.32 1.16
N PHE A 113 11.47 8.39 0.26
CA PHE A 113 12.30 7.21 0.55
C PHE A 113 13.50 7.06 -0.39
N SER A 114 14.05 8.16 -0.91
CA SER A 114 15.21 8.14 -1.81
C SER A 114 16.42 7.38 -1.25
N LYS A 115 16.60 7.40 0.08
CA LYS A 115 17.67 6.69 0.80
C LYS A 115 17.33 5.25 1.16
N ASN A 116 16.05 4.91 1.24
CA ASN A 116 15.57 3.54 1.56
C ASN A 116 14.88 2.92 0.33
N LYS A 117 15.67 2.31 -0.54
CA LYS A 117 15.17 1.64 -1.76
C LYS A 117 14.32 0.40 -1.47
N LEU A 118 14.37 -0.14 -0.25
CA LEU A 118 13.62 -1.33 0.17
C LEU A 118 12.27 -0.97 0.81
N PHE A 119 11.98 0.32 1.03
CA PHE A 119 10.76 0.75 1.71
C PHE A 119 9.50 0.08 1.14
N LEU A 120 9.34 0.09 -0.18
CA LEU A 120 8.12 -0.46 -0.79
C LEU A 120 8.04 -1.99 -0.67
N ASP A 121 9.19 -2.68 -0.76
CA ASP A 121 9.25 -4.13 -0.54
C ASP A 121 8.85 -4.48 0.90
N GLU A 122 9.39 -3.76 1.88
CA GLU A 122 9.08 -3.92 3.31
C GLU A 122 7.62 -3.60 3.61
N PHE A 123 7.10 -2.51 3.07
CA PHE A 123 5.70 -2.11 3.20
C PHE A 123 4.75 -3.19 2.66
N ILE A 124 5.01 -3.69 1.45
CA ILE A 124 4.20 -4.74 0.84
C ILE A 124 4.39 -6.08 1.56
N HIS A 125 5.59 -6.36 2.06
CA HIS A 125 5.84 -7.53 2.90
C HIS A 125 4.92 -7.51 4.14
N GLY A 126 4.84 -6.37 4.83
CA GLY A 126 3.92 -6.20 5.95
C GLY A 126 2.45 -6.41 5.59
N MET A 127 2.01 -5.91 4.42
CA MET A 127 0.66 -6.17 3.89
C MET A 127 0.41 -7.66 3.68
N LYS A 128 1.35 -8.38 3.04
CA LYS A 128 1.25 -9.82 2.78
C LYS A 128 1.22 -10.62 4.07
N LEU A 129 2.07 -10.30 5.06
CA LEU A 129 2.06 -10.93 6.37
C LEU A 129 0.72 -10.79 7.10
N LYS A 130 0.09 -9.62 6.97
CA LYS A 130 -1.23 -9.33 7.57
C LYS A 130 -2.39 -9.94 6.80
N SER A 131 -2.22 -10.19 5.51
CA SER A 131 -3.25 -10.78 4.66
C SER A 131 -3.42 -12.29 4.87
N TYR A 132 -2.50 -12.93 5.56
CA TYR A 132 -2.57 -14.35 5.85
C TYR A 132 -3.87 -14.70 6.59
N SER A 133 -4.52 -15.77 6.13
CA SER A 133 -5.71 -16.35 6.73
C SER A 133 -5.62 -17.87 6.62
N PHE A 134 -5.77 -18.57 7.73
CA PHE A 134 -5.85 -20.02 7.75
C PHE A 134 -7.30 -20.45 7.39
N ASP A 135 -7.49 -20.81 6.13
CA ASP A 135 -8.82 -21.09 5.57
C ASP A 135 -9.03 -22.57 5.18
N LYS A 136 -8.09 -23.45 5.61
CA LYS A 136 -8.07 -24.87 5.19
C LYS A 136 -9.37 -25.60 5.53
N TYR A 137 -9.94 -25.34 6.72
CA TYR A 137 -11.14 -26.01 7.22
C TYR A 137 -12.40 -25.13 7.21
N LYS A 138 -12.32 -23.92 6.65
CA LYS A 138 -13.50 -23.05 6.57
C LYS A 138 -14.38 -23.42 5.39
N SER A 139 -15.69 -23.53 5.64
CA SER A 139 -16.70 -23.74 4.59
C SER A 139 -16.84 -22.53 3.65
N LYS A 140 -16.61 -21.31 4.15
CA LYS A 140 -16.54 -20.08 3.36
C LYS A 140 -15.12 -19.52 3.39
N LYS A 141 -14.44 -19.55 2.25
CA LYS A 141 -13.09 -18.96 2.10
C LYS A 141 -13.23 -17.49 1.73
N ASP A 142 -12.37 -16.67 2.34
CA ASP A 142 -12.23 -15.25 1.95
C ASP A 142 -11.46 -15.19 0.61
N ASN A 143 -12.19 -14.98 -0.48
CA ASN A 143 -11.63 -14.96 -1.84
C ASN A 143 -11.27 -13.55 -2.32
N ASP A 144 -11.24 -12.55 -1.42
CA ASP A 144 -10.86 -11.21 -1.78
C ASP A 144 -9.44 -11.17 -2.37
N ILE A 145 -9.31 -10.52 -3.52
CA ILE A 145 -8.04 -10.30 -4.19
C ILE A 145 -7.73 -8.81 -4.11
N PHE A 146 -6.59 -8.47 -3.50
CA PHE A 146 -6.07 -7.11 -3.54
C PHE A 146 -5.18 -6.95 -4.77
N GLU A 147 -5.48 -5.95 -5.59
CA GLU A 147 -4.70 -5.58 -6.77
C GLU A 147 -3.92 -4.30 -6.50
N ILE A 148 -2.59 -4.38 -6.58
CA ILE A 148 -1.69 -3.25 -6.41
C ILE A 148 -1.00 -2.96 -7.73
N ASP A 149 -1.36 -1.86 -8.36
CA ASP A 149 -0.64 -1.34 -9.52
C ASP A 149 0.48 -0.42 -9.04
N ILE A 150 1.72 -0.72 -9.38
CA ILE A 150 2.87 0.14 -9.10
C ILE A 150 3.27 0.83 -10.40
N PHE A 151 3.07 2.14 -10.45
CA PHE A 151 3.50 2.96 -11.57
C PHE A 151 4.97 3.34 -11.38
N ASN A 152 5.84 2.81 -12.24
CA ASN A 152 7.30 2.93 -12.14
C ASN A 152 7.88 3.57 -13.41
N LYS A 153 7.45 4.80 -13.70
CA LYS A 153 7.86 5.55 -14.89
C LYS A 153 9.36 5.83 -14.90
N ASP A 154 9.88 6.28 -13.77
CA ASP A 154 11.28 6.67 -13.61
C ASP A 154 12.19 5.47 -13.29
N LYS A 155 11.63 4.25 -13.27
CA LYS A 155 12.34 3.01 -12.92
C LYS A 155 13.11 3.11 -11.60
N PHE A 156 12.65 3.96 -10.69
CA PHE A 156 13.24 4.16 -9.39
C PHE A 156 13.12 2.91 -8.50
N LEU A 157 11.98 2.25 -8.60
CA LEU A 157 11.68 1.08 -7.78
C LEU A 157 12.24 -0.19 -8.44
N ASN A 158 13.07 -0.90 -7.71
CA ASN A 158 13.54 -2.25 -8.05
C ASN A 158 12.63 -3.33 -7.46
N PHE A 159 11.37 -3.02 -7.29
CA PHE A 159 10.38 -3.88 -6.65
C PHE A 159 10.35 -5.29 -7.26
N GLY A 160 10.27 -6.30 -6.42
CA GLY A 160 10.19 -7.71 -6.84
C GLY A 160 11.51 -8.34 -7.29
N LYS A 161 12.62 -7.60 -7.35
CA LYS A 161 13.95 -8.18 -7.60
C LYS A 161 14.52 -8.89 -6.39
N ASN A 162 14.05 -8.55 -5.20
CA ASN A 162 14.50 -9.14 -3.95
C ASN A 162 13.62 -10.34 -3.57
N LYS A 163 13.99 -11.54 -4.05
CA LYS A 163 13.32 -12.80 -3.72
C LYS A 163 13.31 -13.15 -2.22
N ARG A 164 14.10 -12.43 -1.42
CA ARG A 164 14.17 -12.66 0.04
C ARG A 164 12.79 -12.50 0.70
N PHE A 165 12.05 -11.45 0.36
CA PHE A 165 10.73 -11.22 0.96
C PHE A 165 9.70 -12.28 0.55
N GLU A 166 9.78 -12.82 -0.66
CA GLU A 166 8.94 -13.93 -1.11
C GLU A 166 9.23 -15.20 -0.31
N ALA A 167 10.50 -15.58 -0.19
CA ALA A 167 10.92 -16.73 0.60
C ALA A 167 10.54 -16.60 2.08
N LEU A 168 10.67 -15.41 2.66
CA LEU A 168 10.25 -15.15 4.05
C LEU A 168 8.73 -15.34 4.22
N ILE A 169 7.91 -14.85 3.29
CA ILE A 169 6.46 -15.02 3.34
C ILE A 169 6.08 -16.49 3.25
N GLU A 170 6.68 -17.23 2.33
CA GLU A 170 6.42 -18.66 2.17
C GLU A 170 6.77 -19.44 3.45
N GLY A 171 7.95 -19.19 4.03
CA GLY A 171 8.38 -19.82 5.27
C GLY A 171 7.48 -19.47 6.48
N ILE A 172 7.12 -18.20 6.62
CA ILE A 172 6.22 -17.73 7.69
C ILE A 172 4.81 -18.32 7.52
N ASN A 173 4.30 -18.37 6.30
CA ASN A 173 2.97 -18.93 6.04
C ASN A 173 2.95 -20.43 6.32
N LEU A 174 3.98 -21.16 5.88
CA LEU A 174 4.12 -22.58 6.21
C LEU A 174 4.14 -22.82 7.73
N THR A 175 4.91 -22.01 8.47
CA THR A 175 4.96 -22.12 9.93
C THR A 175 3.58 -21.84 10.56
N LYS A 176 2.88 -20.82 10.09
CA LYS A 176 1.53 -20.49 10.56
C LYS A 176 0.53 -21.59 10.22
N ASP A 177 0.64 -22.21 9.06
CA ASP A 177 -0.22 -23.33 8.67
C ASP A 177 0.01 -24.50 9.61
N LEU A 178 1.26 -24.90 9.87
CA LEU A 178 1.62 -26.00 10.77
C LEU A 178 1.12 -25.77 12.20
N VAL A 179 1.25 -24.54 12.72
CA VAL A 179 0.79 -24.21 14.08
C VAL A 179 -0.74 -24.15 14.16
N SER A 180 -1.41 -23.85 13.05
CA SER A 180 -2.87 -23.73 13.00
C SER A 180 -3.56 -25.07 12.70
N GLU A 181 -2.81 -26.13 12.35
CA GLU A 181 -3.37 -27.47 12.16
C GLU A 181 -3.82 -28.03 13.52
N PRO A 182 -5.01 -28.66 13.58
CA PRO A 182 -5.43 -29.38 14.77
C PRO A 182 -4.50 -30.53 15.07
N GLY A 183 -4.17 -30.75 16.36
CA GLY A 183 -3.22 -31.77 16.80
C GLY A 183 -3.64 -33.24 16.60
N ASN A 184 -4.85 -33.47 16.06
CA ASN A 184 -5.44 -34.79 15.84
C ASN A 184 -5.64 -35.12 14.34
N ILE A 185 -4.90 -34.48 13.46
CA ILE A 185 -4.85 -34.79 12.02
C ILE A 185 -3.60 -35.58 11.71
#